data_22774c19c72aa014d52ba76926265c88
#
_entry.id   22774c19c72aa014d52ba76926265c88
#
_cell.length_a   1.000
_cell.length_b   1.000
_cell.length_c   1.000
_cell.angle_alpha   90.00
_cell.angle_beta   90.00
_cell.angle_gamma   90.00
#
_symmetry.space_group_name_H-M   'P 1'
#
loop_
_entity.id
_entity.type
_entity.pdbx_description
1 polymer ?
#
loop_
_entity_poly.entity_id
_entity_poly.type
_entity_poly.pdbx_seq_one_letter_code
_entity_poly.pdbx_strand_id
1 'polypeptide(L)'
;MRLNRKLLLLLLICSGFHFQLLAQQTDTIKPVSIDPELEAIMNSKVPREYIIAGITVSGSKTFDSALLVSITGMGIGDRVYLPGGDLFSKAIASIWRQQYFDDASIFITRVDGKDIYIEIAVTERARLGNFFFNGIKKGEQDELKEKVGLTPNKVITENLRRTSI
;
A
#
# COMPACT_ATOMS: atom_id res chain seq x y z
N MET A 1 10.79 15.80 66.08
CA MET A 1 11.45 16.17 64.83
C MET A 1 10.34 16.63 63.85
N ARG A 2 10.14 17.94 63.66
CA ARG A 2 9.07 18.46 62.77
C ARG A 2 9.56 18.45 61.35
N LEU A 3 9.08 17.51 60.58
CA LEU A 3 9.37 17.41 59.14
C LEU A 3 8.82 18.63 58.42
N ASN A 4 9.67 19.37 57.73
CA ASN A 4 9.33 20.67 57.11
C ASN A 4 8.36 20.44 55.96
N ARG A 5 7.10 20.96 56.12
CA ARG A 5 6.02 20.85 55.08
C ARG A 5 6.46 21.24 53.68
N LYS A 6 7.42 22.15 53.57
CA LYS A 6 8.00 22.60 52.27
C LYS A 6 8.88 21.52 51.64
N LEU A 7 9.58 20.70 52.47
CA LEU A 7 10.39 19.59 51.96
C LEU A 7 9.52 18.45 51.45
N LEU A 8 8.37 18.18 52.10
CA LEU A 8 7.41 17.17 51.69
C LEU A 8 6.72 17.55 50.36
N LEU A 9 6.43 18.83 50.17
CA LEU A 9 5.85 19.36 48.92
C LEU A 9 6.84 19.26 47.75
N LEU A 10 8.14 19.50 48.02
CA LEU A 10 9.19 19.39 47.00
C LEU A 10 9.42 17.94 46.55
N LEU A 11 9.31 16.99 47.48
CA LEU A 11 9.42 15.54 47.22
C LEU A 11 8.21 15.03 46.38
N LEU A 12 7.02 15.58 46.63
CA LEU A 12 5.80 15.22 45.87
C LEU A 12 5.85 15.72 44.44
N ILE A 13 6.44 16.90 44.15
CA ILE A 13 6.60 17.46 42.83
C ILE A 13 7.64 16.68 42.01
N CYS A 14 8.72 16.18 42.61
CA CYS A 14 9.71 15.33 41.93
C CYS A 14 9.18 13.94 41.56
N SER A 15 8.21 13.40 42.28
CA SER A 15 7.61 12.08 42.02
C SER A 15 6.65 12.10 40.81
N GLY A 16 6.13 13.28 40.41
CA GLY A 16 5.19 13.41 39.28
C GLY A 16 5.85 13.45 37.89
N PHE A 17 7.18 13.57 37.81
CA PHE A 17 7.87 13.80 36.52
C PHE A 17 8.41 12.53 35.84
N HIS A 18 8.24 11.35 36.45
CA HIS A 18 8.79 10.11 35.89
C HIS A 18 7.84 9.30 35.01
N PHE A 19 6.66 9.80 34.65
CA PHE A 19 5.67 9.01 33.89
C PHE A 19 5.56 9.37 32.40
N GLN A 20 6.49 10.11 31.81
CA GLN A 20 6.38 10.55 30.40
C GLN A 20 7.42 9.95 29.45
N LEU A 21 8.08 8.83 29.77
CA LEU A 21 9.17 8.27 28.94
C LEU A 21 8.86 6.91 28.33
N LEU A 22 7.60 6.51 28.21
CA LEU A 22 7.23 5.21 27.62
C LEU A 22 6.35 5.31 26.36
N ALA A 23 6.35 6.45 25.65
CA ALA A 23 5.53 6.63 24.45
C ALA A 23 6.36 7.00 23.21
N GLN A 24 7.52 6.36 23.03
CA GLN A 24 8.18 6.29 21.73
C GLN A 24 8.54 4.81 21.47
N GLN A 25 7.52 3.99 21.23
CA GLN A 25 7.73 2.86 20.33
C GLN A 25 7.96 3.47 18.95
N THR A 26 9.20 3.77 18.65
CA THR A 26 9.65 3.87 17.29
C THR A 26 9.34 2.51 16.67
N ASP A 27 8.37 2.47 15.75
CA ASP A 27 8.26 1.37 14.80
C ASP A 27 9.64 1.28 14.15
N THR A 28 10.48 0.43 14.71
CA THR A 28 11.74 0.07 14.08
C THR A 28 11.31 -0.72 12.86
N ILE A 29 11.21 -0.03 11.71
CA ILE A 29 11.18 -0.68 10.41
C ILE A 29 12.40 -1.58 10.44
N LYS A 30 12.18 -2.89 10.63
CA LYS A 30 13.25 -3.87 10.48
C LYS A 30 13.91 -3.56 9.16
N PRO A 31 15.22 -3.29 9.10
CA PRO A 31 15.86 -3.09 7.82
C PRO A 31 15.51 -4.33 6.99
N VAL A 32 14.80 -4.11 5.88
CA VAL A 32 14.57 -5.16 4.91
C VAL A 32 15.97 -5.58 4.48
N SER A 33 16.38 -6.78 4.89
CA SER A 33 17.64 -7.34 4.44
C SER A 33 17.49 -7.56 2.95
N ILE A 34 17.96 -6.63 2.17
CA ILE A 34 18.02 -6.77 0.71
C ILE A 34 19.02 -7.89 0.47
N ASP A 35 18.61 -8.90 -0.29
CA ASP A 35 19.48 -9.97 -0.73
C ASP A 35 20.72 -9.34 -1.39
N PRO A 36 21.95 -9.61 -0.93
CA PRO A 36 23.17 -9.05 -1.50
C PRO A 36 23.30 -9.31 -3.00
N GLU A 37 22.77 -10.43 -3.49
CA GLU A 37 22.76 -10.77 -4.92
C GLU A 37 21.84 -9.81 -5.68
N LEU A 38 20.66 -9.52 -5.15
CA LEU A 38 19.72 -8.56 -5.74
C LEU A 38 20.32 -7.14 -5.77
N GLU A 39 21.00 -6.75 -4.69
CA GLU A 39 21.69 -5.46 -4.64
C GLU A 39 22.79 -5.37 -5.71
N ALA A 40 23.59 -6.40 -5.87
CA ALA A 40 24.62 -6.48 -6.91
C ALA A 40 24.03 -6.40 -8.32
N ILE A 41 22.88 -7.05 -8.57
CA ILE A 41 22.17 -7.00 -9.85
C ILE A 41 21.69 -5.58 -10.14
N MET A 42 21.02 -4.94 -9.17
CA MET A 42 20.43 -3.61 -9.34
C MET A 42 21.49 -2.52 -9.51
N ASN A 43 22.65 -2.68 -8.91
CA ASN A 43 23.79 -1.76 -9.02
C ASN A 43 24.68 -2.05 -10.24
N SER A 44 24.42 -3.11 -11.00
CA SER A 44 25.17 -3.44 -12.21
C SER A 44 24.95 -2.37 -13.29
N LYS A 45 26.02 -1.98 -13.98
CA LYS A 45 25.91 -1.10 -15.15
C LYS A 45 25.54 -1.85 -16.44
N VAL A 46 25.60 -3.17 -16.40
CA VAL A 46 25.35 -4.02 -17.58
C VAL A 46 24.08 -4.82 -17.33
N PRO A 47 23.01 -4.60 -18.13
CA PRO A 47 21.81 -5.41 -18.05
C PRO A 47 22.10 -6.89 -18.34
N ARG A 48 21.52 -7.77 -17.53
CA ARG A 48 21.57 -9.21 -17.73
C ARG A 48 20.16 -9.75 -17.91
N GLU A 49 20.05 -10.82 -18.68
CA GLU A 49 18.79 -11.52 -18.89
C GLU A 49 18.50 -12.46 -17.73
N TYR A 50 17.27 -12.37 -17.20
CA TYR A 50 16.69 -13.25 -16.19
C TYR A 50 15.36 -13.81 -16.68
N ILE A 51 14.91 -14.91 -16.08
CA ILE A 51 13.64 -15.58 -16.40
C ILE A 51 12.73 -15.49 -15.19
N ILE A 52 11.48 -15.12 -15.38
CA ILE A 52 10.48 -15.12 -14.32
C ILE A 52 10.10 -16.58 -14.03
N ALA A 53 10.57 -17.12 -12.90
CA ALA A 53 10.28 -18.48 -12.46
C ALA A 53 9.06 -18.60 -11.55
N GLY A 54 8.65 -17.48 -10.92
CA GLY A 54 7.45 -17.46 -10.08
C GLY A 54 6.89 -16.06 -9.92
N ILE A 55 5.58 -15.97 -9.85
CA ILE A 55 4.83 -14.74 -9.63
C ILE A 55 3.88 -14.95 -8.46
N THR A 56 3.96 -14.09 -7.46
CA THR A 56 3.02 -14.01 -6.34
C THR A 56 2.29 -12.67 -6.37
N VAL A 57 1.09 -12.62 -5.80
CA VAL A 57 0.29 -11.39 -5.72
C VAL A 57 -0.12 -11.17 -4.27
N SER A 58 0.01 -9.93 -3.80
CA SER A 58 -0.42 -9.52 -2.47
C SER A 58 -1.22 -8.21 -2.50
N GLY A 59 -1.96 -7.96 -1.40
CA GLY A 59 -2.71 -6.72 -1.20
C GLY A 59 -4.08 -6.66 -1.87
N SER A 60 -4.43 -7.59 -2.77
CA SER A 60 -5.76 -7.70 -3.34
C SER A 60 -6.70 -8.49 -2.44
N LYS A 61 -7.93 -7.99 -2.28
CA LYS A 61 -9.03 -8.65 -1.56
C LYS A 61 -10.19 -9.02 -2.47
N THR A 62 -10.36 -8.26 -3.54
CA THR A 62 -11.50 -8.37 -4.45
C THR A 62 -11.13 -9.10 -5.74
N PHE A 63 -9.90 -8.94 -6.20
CA PHE A 63 -9.44 -9.50 -7.47
C PHE A 63 -8.63 -10.77 -7.24
N ASP A 64 -8.91 -11.78 -8.06
CA ASP A 64 -8.13 -13.01 -8.06
C ASP A 64 -6.70 -12.78 -8.58
N SER A 65 -5.73 -13.50 -8.00
CA SER A 65 -4.31 -13.39 -8.35
C SER A 65 -4.04 -13.68 -9.82
N ALA A 66 -4.72 -14.68 -10.40
CA ALA A 66 -4.54 -15.03 -11.81
C ALA A 66 -5.01 -13.90 -12.74
N LEU A 67 -6.12 -13.22 -12.39
CA LEU A 67 -6.60 -12.05 -13.11
C LEU A 67 -5.58 -10.91 -13.05
N LEU A 68 -5.01 -10.64 -11.88
CA LEU A 68 -4.01 -9.59 -11.72
C LEU A 68 -2.75 -9.87 -12.52
N VAL A 69 -2.24 -11.10 -12.49
CA VAL A 69 -1.11 -11.51 -13.33
C VAL A 69 -1.45 -11.30 -14.82
N SER A 70 -2.64 -11.71 -15.25
CA SER A 70 -3.09 -11.52 -16.64
C SER A 70 -3.13 -10.04 -17.07
N ILE A 71 -3.58 -9.13 -16.17
CA ILE A 71 -3.60 -7.68 -16.42
C ILE A 71 -2.19 -7.12 -16.65
N THR A 72 -1.19 -7.65 -15.95
CA THR A 72 0.20 -7.19 -16.13
C THR A 72 0.78 -7.56 -17.49
N GLY A 73 0.25 -8.59 -18.13
CA GLY A 73 0.80 -9.17 -19.35
C GLY A 73 2.09 -9.95 -19.13
N MET A 74 2.46 -10.23 -17.87
CA MET A 74 3.62 -11.04 -17.51
C MET A 74 3.21 -12.49 -17.28
N GLY A 75 4.15 -13.40 -17.52
CA GLY A 75 3.98 -14.82 -17.27
C GLY A 75 5.26 -15.49 -16.75
N ILE A 76 5.09 -16.68 -16.19
CA ILE A 76 6.22 -17.56 -15.89
C ILE A 76 6.89 -17.96 -17.20
N GLY A 77 8.23 -17.87 -17.25
CA GLY A 77 9.03 -18.10 -18.45
C GLY A 77 9.37 -16.82 -19.24
N ASP A 78 8.77 -15.68 -18.89
CA ASP A 78 9.11 -14.43 -19.55
C ASP A 78 10.52 -13.98 -19.20
N ARG A 79 11.18 -13.36 -20.18
CA ARG A 79 12.53 -12.82 -20.05
C ARG A 79 12.50 -11.37 -19.66
N VAL A 80 13.32 -11.02 -18.69
CA VAL A 80 13.47 -9.65 -18.21
C VAL A 80 14.94 -9.27 -18.13
N TYR A 81 15.25 -8.03 -18.49
CA TYR A 81 16.60 -7.48 -18.37
C TYR A 81 16.71 -6.62 -17.12
N LEU A 82 17.65 -6.94 -16.25
CA LEU A 82 17.92 -6.21 -15.01
C LEU A 82 19.39 -5.76 -14.95
N PRO A 83 19.64 -4.51 -14.52
CA PRO A 83 18.66 -3.43 -14.36
C PRO A 83 18.21 -2.85 -15.72
N GLY A 84 17.08 -2.15 -15.75
CA GLY A 84 16.70 -1.26 -16.84
C GLY A 84 15.75 -1.82 -17.90
N GLY A 85 15.25 -3.06 -17.75
CA GLY A 85 14.19 -3.58 -18.62
C GLY A 85 12.85 -2.84 -18.43
N ASP A 86 12.02 -2.80 -19.47
CA ASP A 86 10.73 -2.09 -19.48
C ASP A 86 9.52 -2.96 -19.10
N LEU A 87 9.72 -4.27 -18.94
CA LEU A 87 8.66 -5.23 -18.65
C LEU A 87 7.88 -4.88 -17.39
N PHE A 88 8.58 -4.62 -16.29
CA PHE A 88 7.94 -4.26 -15.01
C PHE A 88 7.23 -2.91 -15.08
N SER A 89 7.82 -1.92 -15.75
CA SER A 89 7.19 -0.62 -15.93
C SER A 89 5.90 -0.71 -16.75
N LYS A 90 5.88 -1.52 -17.80
CA LYS A 90 4.69 -1.78 -18.61
C LYS A 90 3.62 -2.53 -17.82
N ALA A 91 4.02 -3.50 -17.01
CA ALA A 91 3.11 -4.24 -16.13
C ALA A 91 2.44 -3.32 -15.11
N ILE A 92 3.22 -2.50 -14.41
CA ILE A 92 2.70 -1.50 -13.47
C ILE A 92 1.74 -0.52 -14.19
N ALA A 93 2.12 0.00 -15.36
CA ALA A 93 1.25 0.88 -16.14
C ALA A 93 -0.06 0.19 -16.55
N SER A 94 -0.04 -1.11 -16.81
CA SER A 94 -1.26 -1.88 -17.11
C SER A 94 -2.19 -1.99 -15.93
N ILE A 95 -1.66 -2.18 -14.70
CA ILE A 95 -2.45 -2.17 -13.46
C ILE A 95 -3.07 -0.78 -13.24
N TRP A 96 -2.29 0.29 -13.38
CA TRP A 96 -2.79 1.66 -13.21
C TRP A 96 -3.92 2.01 -14.19
N ARG A 97 -3.88 1.53 -15.41
CA ARG A 97 -4.94 1.76 -16.40
C ARG A 97 -6.29 1.19 -15.99
N GLN A 98 -6.33 0.21 -15.11
CA GLN A 98 -7.58 -0.36 -14.61
C GLN A 98 -8.34 0.59 -13.67
N GLN A 99 -7.65 1.57 -13.07
CA GLN A 99 -8.22 2.55 -12.13
C GLN A 99 -8.85 1.96 -10.85
N TYR A 100 -8.59 0.68 -10.57
CA TYR A 100 -9.09 -0.01 -9.37
C TYR A 100 -8.09 -0.01 -8.22
N PHE A 101 -6.88 0.48 -8.45
CA PHE A 101 -5.77 0.43 -7.49
C PHE A 101 -5.27 1.84 -7.17
N ASP A 102 -4.93 2.06 -5.90
CA ASP A 102 -4.30 3.28 -5.40
C ASP A 102 -2.78 3.16 -5.42
N ASP A 103 -2.27 1.93 -5.35
CA ASP A 103 -0.84 1.64 -5.51
C ASP A 103 -0.61 0.30 -6.18
N ALA A 104 0.51 0.20 -6.92
CA ALA A 104 0.98 -1.01 -7.56
C ALA A 104 2.51 -1.00 -7.63
N SER A 105 3.12 -2.04 -7.09
CA SER A 105 4.57 -2.22 -7.04
C SER A 105 4.94 -3.65 -7.44
N ILE A 106 6.13 -3.84 -7.99
CA ILE A 106 6.68 -5.16 -8.30
C ILE A 106 8.01 -5.28 -7.57
N PHE A 107 8.12 -6.33 -6.75
CA PHE A 107 9.31 -6.64 -5.99
C PHE A 107 9.93 -7.93 -6.52
N ILE A 108 11.26 -7.98 -6.60
CA ILE A 108 11.98 -9.23 -6.77
C ILE A 108 12.18 -9.80 -5.37
N THR A 109 11.60 -10.96 -5.10
CA THR A 109 11.61 -11.58 -3.78
C THR A 109 12.74 -12.59 -3.62
N ARG A 110 13.22 -13.16 -4.72
CA ARG A 110 14.32 -14.12 -4.73
C ARG A 110 14.99 -14.15 -6.10
N VAL A 111 16.28 -14.37 -6.08
CA VAL A 111 17.09 -14.69 -7.27
C VAL A 111 17.70 -16.07 -7.08
N ASP A 112 17.74 -16.88 -8.13
CA ASP A 112 18.34 -18.21 -8.15
C ASP A 112 19.02 -18.41 -9.50
N GLY A 113 20.28 -18.00 -9.57
CA GLY A 113 21.04 -17.97 -10.82
C GLY A 113 20.43 -17.01 -11.86
N LYS A 114 19.75 -17.53 -12.88
CA LYS A 114 19.02 -16.74 -13.87
C LYS A 114 17.52 -16.63 -13.59
N ASP A 115 17.03 -17.37 -12.62
CA ASP A 115 15.62 -17.42 -12.28
C ASP A 115 15.30 -16.35 -11.23
N ILE A 116 14.25 -15.55 -11.46
CA ILE A 116 13.75 -14.59 -10.52
C ILE A 116 12.32 -14.92 -10.10
N TYR A 117 12.04 -14.64 -8.86
CA TYR A 117 10.69 -14.73 -8.28
C TYR A 117 10.24 -13.32 -7.96
N ILE A 118 9.03 -12.98 -8.37
CA ILE A 118 8.49 -11.63 -8.19
C ILE A 118 7.19 -11.64 -7.40
N GLU A 119 6.96 -10.55 -6.71
CA GLU A 119 5.71 -10.26 -6.03
C GLU A 119 5.10 -9.00 -6.64
N ILE A 120 3.84 -9.11 -7.06
CA ILE A 120 3.02 -7.97 -7.48
C ILE A 120 2.22 -7.54 -6.24
N ALA A 121 2.61 -6.43 -5.63
CA ALA A 121 1.91 -5.85 -4.49
C ALA A 121 0.98 -4.75 -4.98
N VAL A 122 -0.30 -4.83 -4.61
CA VAL A 122 -1.30 -3.83 -4.98
C VAL A 122 -2.05 -3.32 -3.77
N THR A 123 -2.52 -2.08 -3.84
CA THR A 123 -3.48 -1.51 -2.89
C THR A 123 -4.76 -1.18 -3.63
N GLU A 124 -5.86 -1.86 -3.30
CA GLU A 124 -7.14 -1.60 -3.94
C GLU A 124 -7.71 -0.26 -3.49
N ARG A 125 -8.34 0.46 -4.42
CA ARG A 125 -9.09 1.68 -4.12
C ARG A 125 -10.27 1.38 -3.23
N ALA A 126 -10.54 2.31 -2.31
CA ALA A 126 -11.72 2.26 -1.48
C ALA A 126 -13.00 2.22 -2.34
N ARG A 127 -13.97 1.43 -1.90
CA ARG A 127 -15.28 1.35 -2.51
C ARG A 127 -16.31 2.03 -1.64
N LEU A 128 -17.29 2.67 -2.26
CA LEU A 128 -18.39 3.30 -1.56
C LEU A 128 -19.22 2.22 -0.85
N GLY A 129 -19.27 2.31 0.48
CA GLY A 129 -20.17 1.49 1.28
C GLY A 129 -21.60 2.05 1.25
N ASN A 130 -22.17 2.28 2.41
CA ASN A 130 -23.45 2.94 2.55
C ASN A 130 -23.27 4.46 2.58
N PHE A 131 -24.23 5.19 2.04
CA PHE A 131 -24.30 6.64 2.12
C PHE A 131 -25.72 7.08 2.49
N PHE A 132 -25.82 8.22 3.12
CA PHE A 132 -27.10 8.79 3.59
C PHE A 132 -27.14 10.27 3.26
N PHE A 133 -28.31 10.74 2.87
CA PHE A 133 -28.55 12.16 2.71
C PHE A 133 -29.25 12.69 3.96
N ASN A 134 -28.72 13.74 4.56
CA ASN A 134 -29.30 14.39 5.72
C ASN A 134 -29.92 15.74 5.33
N GLY A 135 -31.03 16.11 5.99
CA GLY A 135 -31.66 17.44 5.83
C GLY A 135 -32.57 17.60 4.60
N ILE A 136 -32.85 16.53 3.86
CA ILE A 136 -33.73 16.55 2.67
C ILE A 136 -34.84 15.53 2.79
N LYS A 137 -35.96 15.78 2.10
CA LYS A 137 -37.14 14.90 2.10
C LYS A 137 -36.86 13.60 1.30
N LYS A 138 -37.58 12.53 1.66
CA LYS A 138 -37.37 11.21 1.06
C LYS A 138 -37.50 11.20 -0.48
N GLY A 139 -38.47 11.95 -1.04
CA GLY A 139 -38.62 12.04 -2.50
C GLY A 139 -37.45 12.76 -3.22
N GLU A 140 -36.85 13.75 -2.56
CA GLU A 140 -35.68 14.46 -3.07
C GLU A 140 -34.41 13.62 -2.97
N GLN A 141 -34.35 12.65 -2.04
CA GLN A 141 -33.22 11.74 -1.90
C GLN A 141 -33.04 10.83 -3.11
N ASP A 142 -34.14 10.33 -3.69
CA ASP A 142 -34.09 9.42 -4.82
C ASP A 142 -33.62 10.15 -6.09
N GLU A 143 -34.08 11.39 -6.30
CA GLU A 143 -33.61 12.25 -7.38
C GLU A 143 -32.12 12.61 -7.24
N LEU A 144 -31.67 12.90 -6.02
CA LEU A 144 -30.25 13.17 -5.74
C LEU A 144 -29.37 11.96 -5.94
N LYS A 145 -29.80 10.76 -5.55
CA LYS A 145 -29.05 9.52 -5.81
C LYS A 145 -28.75 9.35 -7.29
N GLU A 146 -29.73 9.59 -8.13
CA GLU A 146 -29.57 9.48 -9.59
C GLU A 146 -28.64 10.56 -10.13
N LYS A 147 -28.82 11.81 -9.72
CA LYS A 147 -28.00 12.95 -10.19
C LYS A 147 -26.54 12.85 -9.76
N VAL A 148 -26.28 12.44 -8.52
CA VAL A 148 -24.91 12.34 -7.99
C VAL A 148 -24.22 11.06 -8.45
N GLY A 149 -24.97 10.06 -8.93
CA GLY A 149 -24.44 8.80 -9.43
C GLY A 149 -23.70 7.99 -8.37
N LEU A 150 -24.09 8.14 -7.09
CA LEU A 150 -23.56 7.36 -5.99
C LEU A 150 -24.29 6.01 -5.93
N THR A 151 -23.54 4.94 -6.12
CA THR A 151 -24.06 3.58 -5.97
C THR A 151 -23.18 2.81 -4.99
N PRO A 152 -23.74 1.97 -4.12
CA PRO A 152 -22.96 1.10 -3.28
C PRO A 152 -21.95 0.28 -4.10
N ASN A 153 -20.81 0.00 -3.52
CA ASN A 153 -19.70 -0.74 -4.14
C ASN A 153 -18.98 -0.04 -5.32
N LYS A 154 -19.33 1.19 -5.64
CA LYS A 154 -18.63 2.00 -6.65
C LYS A 154 -17.24 2.40 -6.14
N VAL A 155 -16.23 2.30 -7.00
CA VAL A 155 -14.87 2.75 -6.65
C VAL A 155 -14.87 4.27 -6.43
N ILE A 156 -14.29 4.70 -5.31
CA ILE A 156 -14.17 6.11 -4.97
C ILE A 156 -13.00 6.70 -5.76
N THR A 157 -13.33 7.49 -6.78
CA THR A 157 -12.35 8.25 -7.55
C THR A 157 -12.34 9.70 -7.08
N GLU A 158 -11.26 10.42 -7.35
CA GLU A 158 -11.17 11.85 -7.04
C GLU A 158 -12.27 12.65 -7.75
N ASN A 159 -12.62 12.28 -8.98
CA ASN A 159 -13.71 12.90 -9.71
C ASN A 159 -15.06 12.67 -9.01
N LEU A 160 -15.34 11.45 -8.57
CA LEU A 160 -16.56 11.15 -7.81
C LEU A 160 -16.63 11.99 -6.54
N ARG A 161 -15.52 12.12 -5.82
CA ARG A 161 -15.43 12.92 -4.58
C ARG A 161 -15.73 14.40 -4.84
N ARG A 162 -15.19 14.97 -5.93
CA ARG A 162 -15.42 16.38 -6.29
C ARG A 162 -16.85 16.67 -6.75
N THR A 163 -17.50 15.73 -7.43
CA THR A 163 -18.87 15.91 -7.93
C THR A 163 -19.93 15.64 -6.87
N SER A 164 -19.56 15.07 -5.72
CA SER A 164 -20.48 14.71 -4.63
C SER A 164 -20.47 15.72 -3.47
N ILE A 165 -19.66 16.76 -3.54
CA ILE A 165 -19.61 17.89 -2.61
C ILE A 165 -20.21 19.11 -3.26
#